data_51bf9296beadb2d1e29701bd7cb097eb
#
_entry.id   51bf9296beadb2d1e29701bd7cb097eb
#
_cell.length_a   1.000
_cell.length_b   1.000
_cell.length_c   1.000
_cell.angle_alpha   90.00
_cell.angle_beta   90.00
_cell.angle_gamma   90.00
#
_symmetry.space_group_name_H-M   'P 1'
#
loop_
_entity.id
_entity.type
_entity.pdbx_description
1 polymer ?
#
loop_
_entity_poly.entity_id
_entity_poly.type
_entity_poly.pdbx_seq_one_letter_code
_entity_poly.pdbx_strand_id
1 'polypeptide(L)'
;MTEDLGPATTADQLPGRAPFWSAVEQVVVFCRANAAAIDFEGAFPEEEFRRIAAAGLLSAPVGVEFGGAGYGVTPGSGWGLLHLLRRLGYGNLTVGRLYEGHANALQLIQTFGSSEQVARYSREVVEKQLTFGVWNTEMADGVTIAPTTPGRYRLHGSKTFASGAGWIQRPLVTGALPDGGWQMFVVPADRCETSVDESWWKPLGMRSSATFKIDFTGVELTEDNLIGRPGDYHRPPWFTGGAIRFAAVQHGGSEALLDETRWFLQKAERTEDPFQRQRIGLMQIAAESGEQWLRNGSVMLDNALSASDDDQFQRIMTYAGMTRTAVEQIALDMIQWSQQSVGSRGLTRPEPFERLIRDLTMYLRQPAPDATLAGVGEYSLSYQCRSDELWS
;
A
#
# COMPACT_ATOMS: atom_id res chain seq x y z
N MET A 1 -15.49 -32.38 -12.46
CA MET A 1 -14.45 -32.04 -13.47
C MET A 1 -13.54 -31.07 -12.77
N THR A 2 -12.40 -31.54 -12.30
CA THR A 2 -11.35 -30.71 -11.69
C THR A 2 -10.65 -29.99 -12.81
N GLU A 3 -10.87 -28.67 -12.96
CA GLU A 3 -10.03 -27.84 -13.81
C GLU A 3 -8.63 -27.81 -13.18
N ASP A 4 -7.68 -28.26 -13.99
CA ASP A 4 -6.25 -28.26 -13.69
C ASP A 4 -5.77 -26.81 -13.59
N LEU A 5 -5.60 -26.31 -12.38
CA LEU A 5 -4.96 -25.03 -12.14
C LEU A 5 -3.49 -25.21 -12.49
N GLY A 6 -3.14 -24.87 -13.73
CA GLY A 6 -1.76 -24.87 -14.21
C GLY A 6 -0.82 -24.07 -13.27
N PRO A 7 0.49 -24.36 -13.28
CA PRO A 7 1.46 -23.76 -12.37
C PRO A 7 1.40 -22.24 -12.46
N ALA A 8 1.28 -21.58 -11.30
CA ALA A 8 1.28 -20.12 -11.19
C ALA A 8 2.50 -19.54 -11.96
N THR A 9 2.22 -18.77 -12.99
CA THR A 9 3.24 -18.13 -13.83
C THR A 9 4.11 -17.24 -12.95
N THR A 10 5.40 -17.50 -12.85
CA THR A 10 6.34 -16.62 -12.16
C THR A 10 6.41 -15.29 -12.92
N ALA A 11 6.58 -14.16 -12.23
CA ALA A 11 6.64 -12.83 -12.82
C ALA A 11 7.66 -12.71 -13.98
N ASP A 12 8.68 -13.57 -14.01
CA ASP A 12 9.74 -13.63 -15.01
C ASP A 12 9.33 -14.29 -16.34
N GLN A 13 8.21 -14.99 -16.41
CA GLN A 13 7.83 -15.81 -17.57
C GLN A 13 7.04 -15.06 -18.66
N LEU A 14 6.74 -13.76 -18.47
CA LEU A 14 6.04 -12.99 -19.49
C LEU A 14 7.05 -12.27 -20.40
N PRO A 15 7.05 -12.54 -21.71
CA PRO A 15 7.93 -11.89 -22.69
C PRO A 15 7.77 -10.35 -22.63
N GLY A 16 8.89 -9.60 -22.57
CA GLY A 16 8.90 -8.14 -22.52
C GLY A 16 8.93 -7.51 -21.13
N ARG A 17 8.79 -8.27 -20.03
CA ARG A 17 8.79 -7.74 -18.65
C ARG A 17 10.16 -7.72 -17.96
N ALA A 18 11.17 -8.38 -18.48
CA ALA A 18 12.52 -8.37 -17.89
C ALA A 18 13.12 -6.96 -17.73
N PRO A 19 12.98 -6.02 -18.70
CA PRO A 19 13.45 -4.64 -18.53
C PRO A 19 12.73 -3.89 -17.41
N PHE A 20 11.41 -4.11 -17.24
CA PHE A 20 10.63 -3.49 -16.18
C PHE A 20 11.14 -3.91 -14.79
N TRP A 21 11.30 -5.22 -14.55
CA TRP A 21 11.78 -5.72 -13.26
C TRP A 21 13.23 -5.35 -12.99
N SER A 22 14.07 -5.25 -14.02
CA SER A 22 15.43 -4.71 -13.88
C SER A 22 15.41 -3.25 -13.42
N ALA A 23 14.51 -2.42 -13.95
CA ALA A 23 14.32 -1.04 -13.50
C ALA A 23 13.79 -0.97 -12.07
N VAL A 24 12.86 -1.85 -11.68
CA VAL A 24 12.39 -1.98 -10.30
C VAL A 24 13.56 -2.24 -9.35
N GLU A 25 14.41 -3.23 -9.67
CA GLU A 25 15.55 -3.58 -8.81
C GLU A 25 16.57 -2.44 -8.68
N GLN A 26 16.82 -1.68 -9.74
CA GLN A 26 17.69 -0.50 -9.68
C GLN A 26 17.13 0.58 -8.72
N VAL A 27 15.81 0.82 -8.77
CA VAL A 27 15.12 1.73 -7.83
C VAL A 27 15.20 1.19 -6.41
N VAL A 28 14.96 -0.10 -6.20
CA VAL A 28 15.01 -0.75 -4.88
C VAL A 28 16.39 -0.63 -4.24
N VAL A 29 17.45 -0.91 -5.01
CA VAL A 29 18.84 -0.76 -4.55
C VAL A 29 19.12 0.68 -4.11
N PHE A 30 18.68 1.65 -4.91
CA PHE A 30 18.84 3.05 -4.55
C PHE A 30 18.06 3.43 -3.28
N CYS A 31 16.77 3.08 -3.20
CA CYS A 31 15.92 3.35 -2.03
C CYS A 31 16.55 2.81 -0.74
N ARG A 32 17.12 1.60 -0.82
CA ARG A 32 17.78 0.97 0.31
C ARG A 32 19.06 1.69 0.72
N ALA A 33 19.90 2.05 -0.25
CA ALA A 33 21.15 2.77 0.02
C ALA A 33 20.89 4.17 0.62
N ASN A 34 19.81 4.84 0.22
CA ASN A 34 19.48 6.21 0.66
C ASN A 34 18.59 6.25 1.91
N ALA A 35 18.04 5.12 2.36
CA ALA A 35 17.01 5.07 3.40
C ALA A 35 17.42 5.72 4.73
N ALA A 36 18.70 5.63 5.12
CA ALA A 36 19.19 6.25 6.34
C ALA A 36 19.31 7.78 6.23
N ALA A 37 19.62 8.30 5.04
CA ALA A 37 19.81 9.72 4.80
C ALA A 37 18.50 10.53 4.89
N ILE A 38 17.36 9.88 4.57
CA ILE A 38 16.03 10.51 4.61
C ILE A 38 15.24 10.18 5.89
N ASP A 39 15.81 9.43 6.85
CA ASP A 39 15.10 9.02 8.08
C ASP A 39 15.02 10.16 9.11
N PHE A 40 14.29 11.21 8.78
CA PHE A 40 13.96 12.29 9.69
C PHE A 40 12.49 12.72 9.59
N GLU A 41 11.98 13.31 10.66
CA GLU A 41 10.57 13.70 10.75
C GLU A 41 10.22 14.74 9.67
N GLY A 42 9.13 14.48 8.95
CA GLY A 42 8.61 15.35 7.91
C GLY A 42 9.32 15.27 6.56
N ALA A 43 10.36 14.44 6.42
CA ALA A 43 10.98 14.20 5.13
C ALA A 43 10.00 13.54 4.14
N PHE A 44 10.24 13.78 2.87
CA PHE A 44 9.62 13.05 1.75
C PHE A 44 10.72 12.40 0.90
N PRO A 45 10.55 11.19 0.37
CA PRO A 45 11.53 10.49 -0.46
C PRO A 45 11.50 11.00 -1.91
N GLU A 46 11.87 12.27 -2.12
CA GLU A 46 11.74 12.99 -3.40
C GLU A 46 12.57 12.33 -4.50
N GLU A 47 13.83 12.03 -4.22
CA GLU A 47 14.73 11.42 -5.20
C GLU A 47 14.30 10.00 -5.56
N GLU A 48 13.78 9.24 -4.60
CA GLU A 48 13.19 7.92 -4.82
C GLU A 48 12.00 8.00 -5.78
N PHE A 49 11.08 8.94 -5.54
CA PHE A 49 9.92 9.15 -6.41
C PHE A 49 10.32 9.68 -7.78
N ARG A 50 11.34 10.51 -7.87
CA ARG A 50 11.90 10.95 -9.16
C ARG A 50 12.45 9.76 -9.97
N ARG A 51 13.13 8.82 -9.31
CA ARG A 51 13.62 7.57 -9.96
C ARG A 51 12.50 6.62 -10.33
N ILE A 52 11.49 6.46 -9.48
CA ILE A 52 10.27 5.70 -9.76
C ILE A 52 9.60 6.26 -11.04
N ALA A 53 9.46 7.58 -11.12
CA ALA A 53 8.89 8.25 -12.28
C ALA A 53 9.74 8.05 -13.55
N ALA A 54 11.06 8.30 -13.47
CA ALA A 54 12.00 8.13 -14.59
C ALA A 54 12.07 6.68 -15.10
N ALA A 55 11.85 5.69 -14.23
CA ALA A 55 11.77 4.28 -14.57
C ALA A 55 10.38 3.86 -15.12
N GLY A 56 9.43 4.79 -15.27
CA GLY A 56 8.07 4.52 -15.73
C GLY A 56 7.19 3.74 -14.75
N LEU A 57 7.64 3.57 -13.50
CA LEU A 57 6.94 2.73 -12.54
C LEU A 57 5.65 3.37 -12.02
N LEU A 58 5.49 4.70 -12.07
CA LEU A 58 4.23 5.36 -11.70
C LEU A 58 3.06 4.90 -12.56
N SER A 59 3.29 4.54 -13.82
CA SER A 59 2.26 4.05 -14.73
C SER A 59 1.91 2.57 -14.55
N ALA A 60 2.59 1.82 -13.68
CA ALA A 60 2.32 0.40 -13.51
C ALA A 60 0.85 0.08 -13.14
N PRO A 61 0.16 0.83 -12.25
CA PRO A 61 -1.25 0.59 -11.94
C PRO A 61 -2.24 1.27 -12.90
N VAL A 62 -1.77 1.85 -14.00
CA VAL A 62 -2.64 2.42 -15.07
C VAL A 62 -2.97 1.35 -16.09
N GLY A 63 -4.21 1.36 -16.61
CA GLY A 63 -4.67 0.44 -17.65
C GLY A 63 -3.79 0.45 -18.90
N VAL A 64 -3.66 -0.72 -19.55
CA VAL A 64 -2.79 -0.88 -20.74
C VAL A 64 -3.24 -0.03 -21.90
N GLU A 65 -4.52 0.22 -22.04
CA GLU A 65 -5.12 1.09 -23.07
C GLU A 65 -4.68 2.55 -22.93
N PHE A 66 -4.20 2.96 -21.77
CA PHE A 66 -3.65 4.30 -21.50
C PHE A 66 -2.13 4.34 -21.41
N GLY A 67 -1.44 3.24 -21.74
CA GLY A 67 0.02 3.16 -21.75
C GLY A 67 0.65 2.72 -20.42
N GLY A 68 -0.15 2.19 -19.48
CA GLY A 68 0.32 1.58 -18.25
C GLY A 68 0.62 0.09 -18.37
N ALA A 69 1.01 -0.55 -17.26
CA ALA A 69 1.21 -2.00 -17.20
C ALA A 69 -0.05 -2.78 -16.77
N GLY A 70 -1.11 -2.10 -16.36
CA GLY A 70 -2.38 -2.68 -15.94
C GLY A 70 -2.33 -3.41 -14.59
N TYR A 71 -1.28 -3.22 -13.79
CA TYR A 71 -1.10 -3.96 -12.54
C TYR A 71 -2.20 -3.65 -11.51
N GLY A 72 -2.94 -4.70 -11.11
CA GLY A 72 -4.04 -4.64 -10.15
C GLY A 72 -5.36 -4.09 -10.70
N VAL A 73 -5.42 -3.75 -12.02
CA VAL A 73 -6.63 -3.26 -12.69
C VAL A 73 -7.00 -4.09 -13.93
N THR A 74 -6.11 -4.97 -14.36
CA THR A 74 -6.35 -5.95 -15.43
C THR A 74 -6.40 -7.35 -14.83
N PRO A 75 -7.36 -8.22 -15.18
CA PRO A 75 -7.40 -9.59 -14.70
C PRO A 75 -6.08 -10.35 -14.91
N GLY A 76 -5.63 -11.09 -13.89
CA GLY A 76 -4.37 -11.82 -13.90
C GLY A 76 -3.13 -10.97 -13.60
N SER A 77 -3.30 -9.68 -13.29
CA SER A 77 -2.19 -8.76 -13.03
C SER A 77 -1.93 -8.46 -11.54
N GLY A 78 -2.76 -9.02 -10.65
CA GLY A 78 -2.70 -8.77 -9.21
C GLY A 78 -1.33 -9.07 -8.62
N TRP A 79 -0.69 -10.19 -9.02
CA TRP A 79 0.65 -10.52 -8.56
C TRP A 79 1.69 -9.48 -8.99
N GLY A 80 1.59 -8.92 -10.19
CA GLY A 80 2.48 -7.84 -10.65
C GLY A 80 2.46 -6.64 -9.71
N LEU A 81 1.27 -6.20 -9.28
CA LEU A 81 1.13 -5.11 -8.31
C LEU A 81 1.72 -5.47 -6.95
N LEU A 82 1.34 -6.64 -6.39
CA LEU A 82 1.81 -7.03 -5.06
C LEU A 82 3.32 -7.25 -5.02
N HIS A 83 3.90 -7.84 -6.08
CA HIS A 83 5.34 -8.01 -6.17
C HIS A 83 6.07 -6.66 -6.25
N LEU A 84 5.56 -5.70 -7.03
CA LEU A 84 6.12 -4.34 -7.08
C LEU A 84 6.07 -3.66 -5.70
N LEU A 85 4.94 -3.72 -5.02
CA LEU A 85 4.77 -3.16 -3.67
C LEU A 85 5.73 -3.81 -2.65
N ARG A 86 5.86 -5.14 -2.71
CA ARG A 86 6.79 -5.91 -1.88
C ARG A 86 8.25 -5.47 -2.13
N ARG A 87 8.65 -5.33 -3.41
CA ARG A 87 10.02 -4.89 -3.75
C ARG A 87 10.30 -3.46 -3.28
N LEU A 88 9.36 -2.54 -3.48
CA LEU A 88 9.50 -1.17 -2.96
C LEU A 88 9.57 -1.13 -1.43
N GLY A 89 8.74 -1.93 -0.74
CA GLY A 89 8.80 -2.09 0.72
C GLY A 89 10.12 -2.65 1.23
N TYR A 90 10.71 -3.60 0.49
CA TYR A 90 12.05 -4.12 0.75
C TYR A 90 13.14 -3.04 0.63
N GLY A 91 13.01 -2.16 -0.35
CA GLY A 91 13.91 -1.03 -0.52
C GLY A 91 13.77 0.03 0.57
N ASN A 92 12.55 0.45 0.83
CA ASN A 92 12.20 1.41 1.88
C ASN A 92 10.69 1.36 2.16
N LEU A 93 10.31 1.08 3.40
CA LEU A 93 8.89 0.97 3.82
C LEU A 93 8.09 2.24 3.54
N THR A 94 8.70 3.41 3.74
CA THR A 94 8.05 4.70 3.47
C THR A 94 7.74 4.89 1.99
N VAL A 95 8.70 4.56 1.12
CA VAL A 95 8.51 4.61 -0.34
C VAL A 95 7.41 3.63 -0.76
N GLY A 96 7.45 2.40 -0.25
CA GLY A 96 6.42 1.39 -0.51
C GLY A 96 5.03 1.87 -0.09
N ARG A 97 4.90 2.48 1.11
CA ARG A 97 3.63 3.02 1.62
C ARG A 97 3.08 4.16 0.78
N LEU A 98 3.93 5.09 0.36
CA LEU A 98 3.51 6.21 -0.49
C LEU A 98 3.08 5.71 -1.88
N TYR A 99 3.83 4.78 -2.44
CA TYR A 99 3.48 4.16 -3.73
C TYR A 99 2.20 3.31 -3.64
N GLU A 100 1.97 2.63 -2.52
CA GLU A 100 0.72 1.90 -2.27
C GLU A 100 -0.48 2.86 -2.29
N GLY A 101 -0.35 4.05 -1.69
CA GLY A 101 -1.36 5.11 -1.77
C GLY A 101 -1.63 5.57 -3.20
N HIS A 102 -0.59 5.68 -4.04
CA HIS A 102 -0.71 6.00 -5.46
C HIS A 102 -1.49 4.91 -6.22
N ALA A 103 -1.15 3.65 -6.03
CA ALA A 103 -1.84 2.54 -6.66
C ALA A 103 -3.32 2.45 -6.22
N ASN A 104 -3.60 2.67 -4.92
CA ASN A 104 -4.96 2.66 -4.39
C ASN A 104 -5.84 3.77 -5.00
N ALA A 105 -5.31 4.98 -5.12
CA ALA A 105 -6.05 6.10 -5.72
C ALA A 105 -6.39 5.80 -7.18
N LEU A 106 -5.43 5.30 -7.96
CA LEU A 106 -5.65 4.96 -9.37
C LEU A 106 -6.64 3.80 -9.53
N GLN A 107 -6.59 2.79 -8.66
CA GLN A 107 -7.58 1.71 -8.68
C GLN A 107 -9.00 2.23 -8.44
N LEU A 108 -9.19 3.09 -7.42
CA LEU A 108 -10.50 3.67 -7.13
C LEU A 108 -11.02 4.53 -8.28
N ILE A 109 -10.14 5.33 -8.91
CA ILE A 109 -10.48 6.15 -10.07
C ILE A 109 -10.88 5.26 -11.26
N GLN A 110 -10.12 4.22 -11.57
CA GLN A 110 -10.40 3.30 -12.68
C GLN A 110 -11.66 2.45 -12.45
N THR A 111 -12.03 2.24 -11.18
CA THR A 111 -13.25 1.49 -10.83
C THR A 111 -14.51 2.35 -10.85
N PHE A 112 -14.44 3.59 -10.35
CA PHE A 112 -15.62 4.41 -10.07
C PHE A 112 -15.69 5.69 -10.91
N GLY A 113 -14.61 6.11 -11.54
CA GLY A 113 -14.57 7.30 -12.37
C GLY A 113 -15.32 7.12 -13.70
N SER A 114 -15.76 8.23 -14.30
CA SER A 114 -16.25 8.21 -15.68
C SER A 114 -15.11 7.90 -16.65
N SER A 115 -15.44 7.48 -17.88
CA SER A 115 -14.44 7.21 -18.93
C SER A 115 -13.52 8.41 -19.17
N GLU A 116 -14.06 9.63 -19.11
CA GLU A 116 -13.31 10.88 -19.27
C GLU A 116 -12.35 11.12 -18.09
N GLN A 117 -12.80 10.84 -16.87
CA GLN A 117 -11.99 10.95 -15.66
C GLN A 117 -10.85 9.92 -15.67
N VAL A 118 -11.14 8.66 -15.98
CA VAL A 118 -10.13 7.61 -16.13
C VAL A 118 -9.07 7.99 -17.15
N ALA A 119 -9.50 8.40 -18.36
CA ALA A 119 -8.60 8.82 -19.43
C ALA A 119 -7.75 10.05 -19.04
N ARG A 120 -8.35 11.04 -18.36
CA ARG A 120 -7.67 12.24 -17.89
C ARG A 120 -6.58 11.91 -16.87
N TYR A 121 -6.94 11.20 -15.81
CA TYR A 121 -6.01 10.90 -14.72
C TYR A 121 -4.92 9.90 -15.13
N SER A 122 -5.23 8.96 -16.03
CA SER A 122 -4.23 8.07 -16.64
C SER A 122 -3.18 8.85 -17.44
N ARG A 123 -3.61 9.83 -18.26
CA ARG A 123 -2.68 10.72 -18.98
C ARG A 123 -1.86 11.59 -18.03
N GLU A 124 -2.44 12.07 -16.94
CA GLU A 124 -1.68 12.85 -15.94
C GLU A 124 -0.56 12.03 -15.31
N VAL A 125 -0.76 10.71 -15.11
CA VAL A 125 0.32 9.80 -14.65
C VAL A 125 1.34 9.54 -15.76
N VAL A 126 0.88 9.11 -16.93
CA VAL A 126 1.78 8.60 -17.98
C VAL A 126 2.60 9.73 -18.62
N GLU A 127 1.97 10.88 -18.92
CA GLU A 127 2.59 11.98 -19.65
C GLU A 127 3.25 13.01 -18.72
N LYS A 128 2.63 13.27 -17.54
CA LYS A 128 3.08 14.33 -16.62
C LYS A 128 3.74 13.79 -15.36
N GLN A 129 3.74 12.47 -15.17
CA GLN A 129 4.33 11.78 -14.02
C GLN A 129 3.78 12.29 -12.67
N LEU A 130 2.49 12.69 -12.62
CA LEU A 130 1.87 13.15 -11.39
C LEU A 130 1.62 11.99 -10.44
N THR A 131 1.83 12.26 -9.16
CA THR A 131 1.63 11.30 -8.09
C THR A 131 0.25 11.45 -7.46
N PHE A 132 -0.33 10.32 -7.07
CA PHE A 132 -1.63 10.19 -6.43
C PHE A 132 -1.45 9.67 -4.99
N GLY A 133 -2.49 9.79 -4.19
CA GLY A 133 -2.55 9.24 -2.83
C GLY A 133 -3.99 9.14 -2.38
N VAL A 134 -4.25 8.45 -1.27
CA VAL A 134 -5.59 8.37 -0.66
C VAL A 134 -5.54 8.97 0.74
N TRP A 135 -6.35 10.01 0.99
CA TRP A 135 -6.47 10.68 2.28
C TRP A 135 -7.92 10.62 2.77
N ASN A 136 -8.20 9.65 3.63
CA ASN A 136 -9.54 9.42 4.17
C ASN A 136 -9.66 9.77 5.66
N THR A 137 -8.59 9.55 6.45
CA THR A 137 -8.66 9.68 7.90
C THR A 137 -8.85 11.13 8.32
N GLU A 138 -9.76 11.35 9.28
CA GLU A 138 -10.09 12.67 9.81
C GLU A 138 -10.31 12.63 11.32
N MET A 139 -10.40 13.82 11.91
CA MET A 139 -10.81 14.07 13.28
C MET A 139 -12.16 14.81 13.29
N ALA A 140 -12.50 15.47 14.39
CA ALA A 140 -13.79 16.18 14.55
C ALA A 140 -13.98 17.32 13.52
N ASP A 141 -12.89 17.83 12.94
CA ASP A 141 -12.87 18.86 11.90
C ASP A 141 -12.74 18.25 10.48
N GLY A 142 -13.35 17.09 10.27
CA GLY A 142 -13.33 16.36 9.00
C GLY A 142 -13.86 17.15 7.80
N VAL A 143 -13.48 16.72 6.60
CA VAL A 143 -13.82 17.44 5.37
C VAL A 143 -15.29 17.31 5.02
N THR A 144 -15.94 18.46 4.79
CA THR A 144 -17.29 18.59 4.23
C THR A 144 -17.23 19.20 2.83
N ILE A 145 -18.18 18.81 1.97
CA ILE A 145 -18.29 19.25 0.58
C ILE A 145 -19.60 20.04 0.46
N ALA A 146 -19.52 21.36 0.37
CA ALA A 146 -20.69 22.22 0.25
C ALA A 146 -20.92 22.64 -1.22
N PRO A 147 -22.11 22.43 -1.82
CA PRO A 147 -22.45 22.98 -3.11
C PRO A 147 -22.51 24.52 -3.04
N THR A 148 -21.96 25.20 -4.05
CA THR A 148 -21.98 26.66 -4.13
C THR A 148 -22.88 27.16 -5.27
N THR A 149 -22.61 26.69 -6.48
CA THR A 149 -23.44 26.91 -7.67
C THR A 149 -23.57 25.56 -8.41
N PRO A 150 -24.47 25.43 -9.37
CA PRO A 150 -24.60 24.16 -10.13
C PRO A 150 -23.25 23.66 -10.66
N GLY A 151 -22.89 22.43 -10.30
CA GLY A 151 -21.64 21.76 -10.68
C GLY A 151 -20.38 22.30 -9.99
N ARG A 152 -20.50 23.14 -8.95
CA ARG A 152 -19.37 23.66 -8.17
C ARG A 152 -19.54 23.40 -6.69
N TYR A 153 -18.41 23.11 -6.03
CA TYR A 153 -18.35 22.73 -4.63
C TYR A 153 -17.23 23.49 -3.93
N ARG A 154 -17.38 23.73 -2.64
CA ARG A 154 -16.33 24.26 -1.77
C ARG A 154 -16.09 23.31 -0.62
N LEU A 155 -14.82 23.04 -0.34
CA LEU A 155 -14.40 22.20 0.76
C LEU A 155 -14.26 23.01 2.05
N HIS A 156 -14.52 22.37 3.18
CA HIS A 156 -14.26 22.90 4.49
C HIS A 156 -13.82 21.78 5.44
N GLY A 157 -12.72 21.99 6.18
CA GLY A 157 -12.19 21.03 7.14
C GLY A 157 -10.90 20.33 6.67
N SER A 158 -10.46 19.35 7.47
CA SER A 158 -9.11 18.80 7.42
C SER A 158 -9.09 17.29 7.28
N LYS A 159 -7.99 16.77 6.74
CA LYS A 159 -7.59 15.35 6.82
C LYS A 159 -6.35 15.19 7.68
N THR A 160 -6.29 14.07 8.40
CA THR A 160 -5.10 13.62 9.13
C THR A 160 -4.52 12.37 8.47
N PHE A 161 -3.30 12.00 8.86
CA PHE A 161 -2.58 10.91 8.21
C PHE A 161 -2.49 11.07 6.68
N ALA A 162 -2.42 12.31 6.20
CA ALA A 162 -2.27 12.64 4.79
C ALA A 162 -0.81 12.39 4.36
N SER A 163 -0.48 11.12 4.07
CA SER A 163 0.88 10.73 3.66
C SER A 163 1.26 11.38 2.35
N GLY A 164 2.43 12.03 2.30
CA GLY A 164 2.92 12.80 1.16
C GLY A 164 2.26 14.17 1.02
N ALA A 165 1.63 14.73 2.07
CA ALA A 165 1.06 16.07 2.03
C ALA A 165 2.15 17.11 1.68
N GLY A 166 1.82 18.02 0.76
CA GLY A 166 2.78 18.96 0.16
C GLY A 166 3.55 18.44 -1.06
N TRP A 167 3.53 17.12 -1.33
CA TRP A 167 4.25 16.47 -2.42
C TRP A 167 3.33 15.75 -3.42
N ILE A 168 2.27 15.12 -2.94
CA ILE A 168 1.27 14.43 -3.79
C ILE A 168 0.42 15.47 -4.52
N GLN A 169 0.44 15.44 -5.86
CA GLN A 169 -0.25 16.44 -6.68
C GLN A 169 -1.74 16.12 -6.90
N ARG A 170 -2.14 14.88 -6.81
CA ARG A 170 -3.52 14.38 -7.06
C ARG A 170 -4.01 13.48 -5.94
N PRO A 171 -4.13 13.97 -4.70
CA PRO A 171 -4.75 13.16 -3.66
C PRO A 171 -6.22 12.90 -3.98
N LEU A 172 -6.64 11.62 -3.89
CA LEU A 172 -8.02 11.23 -3.75
C LEU A 172 -8.41 11.40 -2.28
N VAL A 173 -9.33 12.30 -2.03
CA VAL A 173 -9.79 12.69 -0.70
C VAL A 173 -11.25 12.28 -0.59
N THR A 174 -11.72 12.04 0.63
CA THR A 174 -13.12 11.77 0.93
C THR A 174 -13.70 12.92 1.76
N GLY A 175 -15.01 13.11 1.73
CA GLY A 175 -15.67 14.12 2.54
C GLY A 175 -17.17 13.88 2.65
N ALA A 176 -17.78 14.46 3.69
CA ALA A 176 -19.21 14.38 3.92
C ALA A 176 -19.97 15.39 3.06
N LEU A 177 -21.04 14.93 2.42
CA LEU A 177 -22.05 15.78 1.77
C LEU A 177 -23.07 16.29 2.81
N PRO A 178 -23.79 17.39 2.52
CA PRO A 178 -24.81 17.94 3.42
C PRO A 178 -25.94 16.96 3.82
N ASP A 179 -26.23 15.99 2.94
CA ASP A 179 -27.22 14.92 3.14
C ASP A 179 -26.67 13.71 3.93
N GLY A 180 -25.40 13.77 4.36
CA GLY A 180 -24.70 12.69 5.08
C GLY A 180 -24.04 11.67 4.17
N GLY A 181 -24.05 11.83 2.82
CA GLY A 181 -23.33 10.98 1.90
C GLY A 181 -21.80 11.15 2.05
N TRP A 182 -21.04 10.08 1.78
CA TRP A 182 -19.57 10.07 1.82
C TRP A 182 -18.99 10.01 0.42
N GLN A 183 -18.40 11.11 -0.06
CA GLN A 183 -18.00 11.29 -1.45
C GLN A 183 -16.48 11.27 -1.62
N MET A 184 -16.01 10.57 -2.66
CA MET A 184 -14.63 10.66 -3.14
C MET A 184 -14.46 11.83 -4.11
N PHE A 185 -13.30 12.49 -4.06
CA PHE A 185 -12.92 13.52 -5.03
C PHE A 185 -11.41 13.62 -5.16
N VAL A 186 -10.93 14.05 -6.32
CA VAL A 186 -9.50 14.31 -6.56
C VAL A 186 -9.23 15.80 -6.45
N VAL A 187 -8.32 16.18 -5.55
CA VAL A 187 -7.89 17.57 -5.39
C VAL A 187 -6.66 17.82 -6.27
N PRO A 188 -6.65 18.85 -7.14
CA PRO A 188 -5.45 19.29 -7.85
C PRO A 188 -4.57 20.12 -6.90
N ALA A 189 -3.87 19.44 -5.96
CA ALA A 189 -3.16 20.08 -4.85
C ALA A 189 -2.02 21.01 -5.30
N ASP A 190 -1.48 20.80 -6.51
CA ASP A 190 -0.51 21.65 -7.18
C ASP A 190 -1.11 23.00 -7.69
N ARG A 191 -2.44 23.17 -7.60
CA ARG A 191 -3.17 24.33 -8.11
C ARG A 191 -4.13 24.94 -7.10
N CYS A 192 -4.19 24.39 -5.89
CA CYS A 192 -5.06 24.84 -4.81
C CYS A 192 -4.21 25.32 -3.64
N GLU A 193 -4.69 26.34 -2.97
CA GLU A 193 -4.13 26.74 -1.68
C GLU A 193 -4.65 25.82 -0.60
N THR A 194 -3.74 25.12 0.08
CA THR A 194 -4.03 24.24 1.21
C THR A 194 -3.07 24.59 2.35
N SER A 195 -3.50 24.40 3.59
CA SER A 195 -2.66 24.61 4.76
C SER A 195 -2.20 23.25 5.30
N VAL A 196 -0.88 23.07 5.41
CA VAL A 196 -0.26 21.84 5.91
C VAL A 196 0.32 22.10 7.29
N ASP A 197 -0.10 21.30 8.28
CA ASP A 197 0.49 21.30 9.62
C ASP A 197 1.52 20.18 9.74
N GLU A 198 2.78 20.52 9.50
CA GLU A 198 3.92 19.60 9.60
C GLU A 198 4.22 19.22 11.05
N SER A 199 3.83 20.05 12.03
CA SER A 199 4.05 19.77 13.45
C SER A 199 3.24 18.60 13.97
N TRP A 200 2.20 18.20 13.24
CA TRP A 200 1.31 17.09 13.58
C TRP A 200 2.02 15.74 13.53
N TRP A 201 3.08 15.57 12.67
CA TRP A 201 3.74 14.28 12.45
C TRP A 201 4.94 14.09 13.36
N LYS A 202 4.73 13.37 14.46
CA LYS A 202 5.75 13.02 15.45
C LYS A 202 5.79 11.49 15.68
N PRO A 203 6.07 10.69 14.66
CA PRO A 203 5.91 9.24 14.71
C PRO A 203 7.12 8.54 15.32
N LEU A 204 6.89 7.30 15.80
CA LEU A 204 7.96 6.37 16.16
C LEU A 204 8.81 6.00 14.93
N GLY A 205 8.15 5.62 13.84
CA GLY A 205 8.74 5.21 12.56
C GLY A 205 8.00 5.81 11.37
N MET A 206 8.37 5.41 10.14
CA MET A 206 7.80 5.98 8.91
C MET A 206 8.01 7.49 8.82
N ARG A 207 9.11 8.00 9.35
CA ARG A 207 9.37 9.43 9.55
C ARG A 207 9.39 10.21 8.26
N SER A 208 9.93 9.62 7.20
CA SER A 208 10.07 10.24 5.87
C SER A 208 8.83 10.11 4.98
N SER A 209 7.65 9.86 5.58
CA SER A 209 6.40 9.78 4.79
C SER A 209 5.69 11.11 4.60
N ALA A 210 6.21 12.22 5.12
CA ALA A 210 5.57 13.54 5.09
C ALA A 210 4.05 13.43 5.39
N THR A 211 3.72 12.70 6.47
CA THR A 211 2.33 12.39 6.83
C THR A 211 1.81 13.48 7.75
N PHE A 212 1.08 14.45 7.21
CA PHE A 212 0.68 15.64 7.94
C PHE A 212 -0.84 15.71 8.14
N LYS A 213 -1.28 16.73 8.88
CA LYS A 213 -2.64 17.22 8.82
C LYS A 213 -2.70 18.28 7.72
N ILE A 214 -3.74 18.22 6.88
CA ILE A 214 -3.95 19.17 5.79
C ILE A 214 -5.36 19.72 5.82
N ASP A 215 -5.48 21.05 5.77
CA ASP A 215 -6.75 21.78 5.72
C ASP A 215 -7.08 22.17 4.27
N PHE A 216 -8.30 21.81 3.86
CA PHE A 216 -8.86 22.09 2.54
C PHE A 216 -9.86 23.23 2.54
N THR A 217 -10.02 23.95 3.65
CA THR A 217 -11.02 25.03 3.79
C THR A 217 -10.82 26.08 2.71
N GLY A 218 -11.85 26.33 1.91
CA GLY A 218 -11.85 27.30 0.82
C GLY A 218 -11.48 26.70 -0.55
N VAL A 219 -10.97 25.47 -0.63
CA VAL A 219 -10.68 24.81 -1.92
C VAL A 219 -11.96 24.65 -2.71
N GLU A 220 -11.95 25.09 -3.97
CA GLU A 220 -13.08 24.94 -4.90
C GLU A 220 -12.85 23.76 -5.86
N LEU A 221 -13.90 22.97 -6.05
CA LEU A 221 -13.94 21.83 -6.94
C LEU A 221 -15.09 21.99 -7.94
N THR A 222 -14.98 21.28 -9.05
CA THR A 222 -16.08 21.09 -10.01
C THR A 222 -16.59 19.65 -9.91
N GLU A 223 -17.73 19.38 -10.56
CA GLU A 223 -18.29 18.04 -10.67
C GLU A 223 -17.27 17.03 -11.26
N ASP A 224 -16.41 17.48 -12.16
CA ASP A 224 -15.33 16.68 -12.77
C ASP A 224 -14.28 16.16 -11.76
N ASN A 225 -14.23 16.73 -10.56
CA ASN A 225 -13.34 16.27 -9.50
C ASN A 225 -13.96 15.16 -8.65
N LEU A 226 -15.29 15.02 -8.65
CA LEU A 226 -16.01 14.01 -7.87
C LEU A 226 -15.87 12.64 -8.55
N ILE A 227 -15.44 11.62 -7.78
CA ILE A 227 -15.23 10.26 -8.28
C ILE A 227 -16.33 9.35 -7.75
N GLY A 228 -17.00 8.66 -8.66
CA GLY A 228 -18.08 7.74 -8.31
C GLY A 228 -19.30 8.42 -7.68
N ARG A 229 -20.07 7.64 -6.95
CA ARG A 229 -21.27 8.07 -6.22
C ARG A 229 -21.00 8.14 -4.73
N PRO A 230 -21.80 8.87 -3.94
CA PRO A 230 -21.74 8.82 -2.49
C PRO A 230 -21.82 7.38 -1.97
N GLY A 231 -20.88 7.00 -1.09
CA GLY A 231 -20.78 5.65 -0.51
C GLY A 231 -19.87 4.68 -1.27
N ASP A 232 -19.50 4.94 -2.52
CA ASP A 232 -18.65 4.02 -3.32
C ASP A 232 -17.28 3.76 -2.68
N TYR A 233 -16.74 4.71 -1.90
CA TYR A 233 -15.49 4.51 -1.16
C TYR A 233 -15.54 3.29 -0.23
N HIS A 234 -16.66 3.07 0.42
CA HIS A 234 -16.87 1.96 1.36
C HIS A 234 -17.40 0.69 0.71
N ARG A 235 -17.66 0.75 -0.60
CA ARG A 235 -18.23 -0.39 -1.31
C ARG A 235 -17.19 -1.52 -1.44
N PRO A 236 -17.50 -2.73 -0.92
CA PRO A 236 -16.62 -3.87 -1.06
C PRO A 236 -16.39 -4.25 -2.54
N PRO A 237 -15.24 -4.87 -2.86
CA PRO A 237 -14.08 -5.15 -2.01
C PRO A 237 -12.96 -4.10 -2.18
N TRP A 238 -13.23 -2.99 -2.85
CA TRP A 238 -12.22 -2.16 -3.49
C TRP A 238 -11.20 -1.54 -2.52
N PHE A 239 -11.62 -0.64 -1.66
CA PHE A 239 -10.64 -0.03 -0.75
C PHE A 239 -10.21 -1.00 0.35
N THR A 240 -11.15 -1.73 0.96
CA THR A 240 -10.85 -2.63 2.07
C THR A 240 -10.06 -3.86 1.62
N GLY A 241 -10.29 -4.37 0.38
CA GLY A 241 -9.42 -5.35 -0.26
C GLY A 241 -7.96 -4.87 -0.40
N GLY A 242 -7.72 -3.57 -0.27
CA GLY A 242 -6.40 -2.94 -0.18
C GLY A 242 -5.53 -3.41 0.97
N ALA A 243 -6.09 -4.10 1.97
CA ALA A 243 -5.33 -4.70 3.05
C ALA A 243 -4.21 -5.62 2.54
N ILE A 244 -4.42 -6.34 1.43
CA ILE A 244 -3.40 -7.17 0.80
C ILE A 244 -2.26 -6.30 0.23
N ARG A 245 -2.55 -5.10 -0.29
CA ARG A 245 -1.55 -4.20 -0.87
C ARG A 245 -0.58 -3.66 0.17
N PHE A 246 -1.08 -3.16 1.30
CA PHE A 246 -0.16 -2.72 2.35
C PHE A 246 0.56 -3.89 3.03
N ALA A 247 -0.07 -5.09 3.13
CA ALA A 247 0.60 -6.29 3.59
C ALA A 247 1.78 -6.67 2.70
N ALA A 248 1.69 -6.48 1.38
CA ALA A 248 2.81 -6.71 0.48
C ALA A 248 4.01 -5.78 0.77
N VAL A 249 3.76 -4.51 1.05
CA VAL A 249 4.82 -3.56 1.46
C VAL A 249 5.44 -3.98 2.79
N GLN A 250 4.62 -4.34 3.78
CA GLN A 250 5.07 -4.79 5.11
C GLN A 250 5.91 -6.07 5.02
N HIS A 251 5.48 -7.01 4.19
CA HIS A 251 6.23 -8.24 3.94
C HIS A 251 7.60 -7.96 3.32
N GLY A 252 7.69 -7.04 2.35
CA GLY A 252 8.97 -6.60 1.79
C GLY A 252 9.92 -6.03 2.85
N GLY A 253 9.40 -5.21 3.78
CA GLY A 253 10.20 -4.74 4.93
C GLY A 253 10.65 -5.86 5.86
N SER A 254 9.83 -6.90 6.04
CA SER A 254 10.19 -8.08 6.83
C SER A 254 11.31 -8.90 6.16
N GLU A 255 11.29 -9.03 4.84
CA GLU A 255 12.36 -9.66 4.08
C GLU A 255 13.67 -8.86 4.14
N ALA A 256 13.57 -7.52 4.09
CA ALA A 256 14.74 -6.66 4.30
C ALA A 256 15.38 -6.92 5.68
N LEU A 257 14.55 -7.09 6.72
CA LEU A 257 15.02 -7.38 8.06
C LEU A 257 15.70 -8.77 8.16
N LEU A 258 15.18 -9.78 7.47
CA LEU A 258 15.80 -11.11 7.35
C LEU A 258 17.18 -11.00 6.68
N ASP A 259 17.27 -10.34 5.53
CA ASP A 259 18.52 -10.23 4.79
C ASP A 259 19.58 -9.42 5.57
N GLU A 260 19.20 -8.31 6.20
CA GLU A 260 20.11 -7.56 7.06
C GLU A 260 20.62 -8.42 8.24
N THR A 261 19.74 -9.26 8.84
CA THR A 261 20.13 -10.16 9.91
C THR A 261 21.14 -11.19 9.42
N ARG A 262 20.93 -11.77 8.23
CA ARG A 262 21.85 -12.72 7.61
C ARG A 262 23.22 -12.08 7.35
N TRP A 263 23.27 -10.89 6.76
CA TRP A 263 24.52 -10.18 6.47
C TRP A 263 25.25 -9.74 7.72
N PHE A 264 24.50 -9.29 8.75
CA PHE A 264 25.09 -8.97 10.05
C PHE A 264 25.78 -10.18 10.68
N LEU A 265 25.13 -11.35 10.68
CA LEU A 265 25.70 -12.58 11.22
C LEU A 265 26.90 -13.08 10.40
N GLN A 266 26.89 -12.94 9.08
CA GLN A 266 28.03 -13.26 8.21
C GLN A 266 29.21 -12.34 8.53
N LYS A 267 29.00 -11.03 8.61
CA LYS A 267 30.02 -10.03 8.96
C LYS A 267 30.58 -10.25 10.36
N ALA A 268 29.75 -10.72 11.29
CA ALA A 268 30.13 -11.03 12.68
C ALA A 268 30.73 -12.43 12.85
N GLU A 269 30.91 -13.20 11.78
CA GLU A 269 31.44 -14.59 11.79
C GLU A 269 30.64 -15.53 12.72
N ARG A 270 29.30 -15.34 12.80
CA ARG A 270 28.41 -16.12 13.67
C ARG A 270 27.51 -17.11 12.95
N THR A 271 27.90 -17.53 11.77
CA THR A 271 27.13 -18.45 10.91
C THR A 271 27.11 -19.90 11.43
N GLU A 272 28.07 -20.27 12.28
CA GLU A 272 28.15 -21.62 12.87
C GLU A 272 27.40 -21.77 14.20
N ASP A 273 26.93 -20.65 14.80
CA ASP A 273 26.15 -20.66 16.04
C ASP A 273 24.78 -21.35 15.81
N PRO A 274 24.49 -22.48 16.50
CA PRO A 274 23.27 -23.24 16.28
C PRO A 274 21.99 -22.45 16.60
N PHE A 275 22.03 -21.53 17.56
CA PHE A 275 20.90 -20.68 17.89
C PHE A 275 20.62 -19.63 16.81
N GLN A 276 21.67 -19.14 16.14
CA GLN A 276 21.49 -18.25 15.00
C GLN A 276 20.94 -19.00 13.79
N ARG A 277 21.45 -20.20 13.51
CA ARG A 277 20.92 -21.07 12.44
C ARG A 277 19.43 -21.38 12.64
N GLN A 278 19.03 -21.67 13.88
CA GLN A 278 17.61 -21.92 14.22
C GLN A 278 16.76 -20.68 13.92
N ARG A 279 17.17 -19.48 14.37
CA ARG A 279 16.41 -18.24 14.13
C ARG A 279 16.31 -17.89 12.65
N ILE A 280 17.41 -18.00 11.91
CA ILE A 280 17.41 -17.77 10.45
C ILE A 280 16.50 -18.78 9.75
N GLY A 281 16.47 -20.03 10.19
CA GLY A 281 15.53 -21.05 9.68
C GLY A 281 14.08 -20.66 9.90
N LEU A 282 13.72 -20.17 11.09
CA LEU A 282 12.38 -19.66 11.41
C LEU A 282 12.03 -18.43 10.55
N MET A 283 12.95 -17.48 10.43
CA MET A 283 12.74 -16.30 9.60
C MET A 283 12.56 -16.65 8.13
N GLN A 284 13.30 -17.63 7.60
CA GLN A 284 13.14 -18.08 6.21
C GLN A 284 11.78 -18.75 5.96
N ILE A 285 11.32 -19.60 6.90
CA ILE A 285 9.98 -20.22 6.83
C ILE A 285 8.90 -19.15 6.87
N ALA A 286 9.05 -18.14 7.74
CA ALA A 286 8.10 -17.04 7.84
C ALA A 286 8.06 -16.18 6.57
N ALA A 287 9.23 -15.90 5.95
CA ALA A 287 9.30 -15.18 4.68
C ALA A 287 8.58 -15.93 3.55
N GLU A 288 8.83 -17.22 3.39
CA GLU A 288 8.15 -18.06 2.40
C GLU A 288 6.64 -18.12 2.66
N SER A 289 6.22 -18.28 3.93
CA SER A 289 4.80 -18.29 4.28
C SER A 289 4.11 -16.98 3.90
N GLY A 290 4.77 -15.84 4.14
CA GLY A 290 4.26 -14.52 3.75
C GLY A 290 4.12 -14.36 2.23
N GLU A 291 5.06 -14.88 1.45
CA GLU A 291 4.95 -14.89 -0.02
C GLU A 291 3.74 -15.70 -0.47
N GLN A 292 3.48 -16.88 0.11
CA GLN A 292 2.32 -17.70 -0.25
C GLN A 292 1.00 -17.00 0.08
N TRP A 293 0.91 -16.30 1.22
CA TRP A 293 -0.25 -15.46 1.53
C TRP A 293 -0.48 -14.37 0.49
N LEU A 294 0.58 -13.71 0.02
CA LEU A 294 0.48 -12.67 -1.01
C LEU A 294 0.13 -13.25 -2.39
N ARG A 295 0.66 -14.42 -2.76
CA ARG A 295 0.32 -15.07 -4.03
C ARG A 295 -1.17 -15.42 -4.10
N ASN A 296 -1.71 -16.05 -3.06
CA ASN A 296 -3.13 -16.32 -3.00
C ASN A 296 -3.97 -15.05 -2.86
N GLY A 297 -3.48 -14.05 -2.12
CA GLY A 297 -4.07 -12.72 -2.05
C GLY A 297 -4.17 -12.04 -3.41
N SER A 298 -3.20 -12.25 -4.31
CA SER A 298 -3.25 -11.72 -5.67
C SER A 298 -4.38 -12.34 -6.50
N VAL A 299 -4.66 -13.63 -6.32
CA VAL A 299 -5.81 -14.30 -6.95
C VAL A 299 -7.12 -13.67 -6.45
N MET A 300 -7.23 -13.37 -5.15
CA MET A 300 -8.41 -12.70 -4.61
C MET A 300 -8.59 -11.28 -5.16
N LEU A 301 -7.50 -10.54 -5.39
CA LEU A 301 -7.56 -9.22 -6.05
C LEU A 301 -8.02 -9.34 -7.50
N ASP A 302 -7.55 -10.34 -8.24
CA ASP A 302 -7.98 -10.59 -9.61
C ASP A 302 -9.46 -11.00 -9.66
N ASN A 303 -9.91 -11.86 -8.74
CA ASN A 303 -11.31 -12.25 -8.60
C ASN A 303 -12.21 -11.04 -8.29
N ALA A 304 -11.70 -10.05 -7.54
CA ALA A 304 -12.44 -8.83 -7.24
C ALA A 304 -12.84 -8.03 -8.50
N LEU A 305 -12.03 -8.10 -9.57
CA LEU A 305 -12.32 -7.41 -10.83
C LEU A 305 -13.54 -7.99 -11.57
N SER A 306 -13.93 -9.22 -11.29
CA SER A 306 -15.07 -9.92 -11.91
C SER A 306 -16.16 -10.30 -10.90
N ALA A 307 -15.97 -10.04 -9.61
CA ALA A 307 -16.95 -10.38 -8.58
C ALA A 307 -18.23 -9.55 -8.76
N SER A 308 -19.40 -10.21 -8.59
CA SER A 308 -20.69 -9.62 -8.88
C SER A 308 -21.73 -9.79 -7.76
N ASP A 309 -21.42 -10.57 -6.71
CA ASP A 309 -22.34 -10.85 -5.61
C ASP A 309 -21.67 -10.64 -4.24
N ASP A 310 -22.53 -10.51 -3.22
CA ASP A 310 -22.10 -10.18 -1.85
C ASP A 310 -21.26 -11.30 -1.22
N ASP A 311 -21.51 -12.57 -1.54
CA ASP A 311 -20.75 -13.71 -0.99
C ASP A 311 -19.31 -13.69 -1.51
N GLN A 312 -19.10 -13.41 -2.81
CA GLN A 312 -17.77 -13.22 -3.38
C GLN A 312 -17.05 -12.05 -2.73
N PHE A 313 -17.75 -10.91 -2.54
CA PHE A 313 -17.16 -9.75 -1.87
C PHE A 313 -16.76 -10.06 -0.43
N GLN A 314 -17.61 -10.73 0.34
CA GLN A 314 -17.31 -11.12 1.72
C GLN A 314 -16.11 -12.07 1.79
N ARG A 315 -16.03 -13.04 0.89
CA ARG A 315 -14.90 -13.95 0.79
C ARG A 315 -13.58 -13.19 0.54
N ILE A 316 -13.57 -12.31 -0.46
CA ILE A 316 -12.39 -11.49 -0.79
C ILE A 316 -11.97 -10.63 0.40
N MET A 317 -12.93 -9.99 1.06
CA MET A 317 -12.70 -9.15 2.23
C MET A 317 -12.10 -9.93 3.39
N THR A 318 -12.65 -11.11 3.66
CA THR A 318 -12.18 -11.98 4.75
C THR A 318 -10.77 -12.50 4.45
N TYR A 319 -10.52 -12.92 3.20
CA TYR A 319 -9.19 -13.35 2.79
C TYR A 319 -8.15 -12.22 2.89
N ALA A 320 -8.53 -10.99 2.53
CA ALA A 320 -7.69 -9.81 2.73
C ALA A 320 -7.35 -9.58 4.21
N GLY A 321 -8.34 -9.77 5.09
CA GLY A 321 -8.16 -9.74 6.54
C GLY A 321 -7.20 -10.82 7.06
N MET A 322 -7.33 -12.06 6.54
CA MET A 322 -6.41 -13.17 6.87
C MET A 322 -4.99 -12.87 6.41
N THR A 323 -4.80 -12.47 5.16
CA THR A 323 -3.49 -12.13 4.58
C THR A 323 -2.80 -11.04 5.40
N ARG A 324 -3.51 -9.97 5.70
CA ARG A 324 -3.01 -8.88 6.51
C ARG A 324 -2.55 -9.36 7.89
N THR A 325 -3.39 -10.12 8.58
CA THR A 325 -3.10 -10.60 9.94
C THR A 325 -1.94 -11.59 9.97
N ALA A 326 -1.86 -12.49 8.98
CA ALA A 326 -0.75 -13.42 8.83
C ALA A 326 0.58 -12.67 8.60
N VAL A 327 0.60 -11.68 7.71
CA VAL A 327 1.80 -10.87 7.43
C VAL A 327 2.19 -10.02 8.65
N GLU A 328 1.22 -9.47 9.38
CA GLU A 328 1.48 -8.74 10.63
C GLU A 328 2.20 -9.64 11.65
N GLN A 329 1.69 -10.87 11.88
CA GLN A 329 2.33 -11.82 12.81
C GLN A 329 3.73 -12.21 12.34
N ILE A 330 3.91 -12.51 11.06
CA ILE A 330 5.21 -12.80 10.45
C ILE A 330 6.20 -11.67 10.72
N ALA A 331 5.78 -10.42 10.51
CA ALA A 331 6.64 -9.26 10.72
C ALA A 331 7.02 -9.06 12.20
N LEU A 332 6.08 -9.28 13.13
CA LEU A 332 6.33 -9.21 14.57
C LEU A 332 7.34 -10.27 15.01
N ASP A 333 7.19 -11.50 14.54
CA ASP A 333 8.11 -12.59 14.83
C ASP A 333 9.52 -12.31 14.26
N MET A 334 9.60 -11.78 13.02
CA MET A 334 10.86 -11.38 12.40
C MET A 334 11.56 -10.25 13.16
N ILE A 335 10.82 -9.26 13.66
CA ILE A 335 11.36 -8.21 14.53
C ILE A 335 11.99 -8.84 15.77
N GLN A 336 11.28 -9.74 16.45
CA GLN A 336 11.75 -10.41 17.65
C GLN A 336 13.03 -11.24 17.38
N TRP A 337 13.02 -12.09 16.37
CA TRP A 337 14.16 -12.95 16.04
C TRP A 337 15.38 -12.15 15.57
N SER A 338 15.16 -11.08 14.81
CA SER A 338 16.22 -10.16 14.40
C SER A 338 16.87 -9.51 15.61
N GLN A 339 16.10 -8.93 16.54
CA GLN A 339 16.61 -8.31 17.77
C GLN A 339 17.43 -9.29 18.62
N GLN A 340 16.96 -10.54 18.77
CA GLN A 340 17.68 -11.59 19.49
C GLN A 340 18.98 -12.00 18.80
N SER A 341 19.05 -11.88 17.47
CA SER A 341 20.23 -12.27 16.67
C SER A 341 21.30 -11.20 16.67
N VAL A 342 20.91 -9.92 16.51
CA VAL A 342 21.87 -8.82 16.36
C VAL A 342 22.28 -8.19 17.71
N GLY A 343 21.41 -8.31 18.73
CA GLY A 343 21.63 -7.73 20.05
C GLY A 343 21.76 -6.21 20.02
N SER A 344 22.24 -5.60 21.12
CA SER A 344 22.38 -4.15 21.23
C SER A 344 23.31 -3.53 20.17
N ARG A 345 24.30 -4.27 19.69
CA ARG A 345 25.23 -3.79 18.66
C ARG A 345 24.51 -3.52 17.34
N GLY A 346 23.65 -4.45 16.89
CA GLY A 346 22.88 -4.27 15.67
C GLY A 346 21.81 -3.18 15.79
N LEU A 347 21.32 -2.92 17.01
CA LEU A 347 20.33 -1.87 17.28
C LEU A 347 20.93 -0.46 17.42
N THR A 348 22.24 -0.32 17.16
CA THR A 348 22.94 0.96 17.22
C THR A 348 23.33 1.41 15.81
N ARG A 349 23.09 2.69 15.48
CA ARG A 349 23.52 3.27 14.20
C ARG A 349 25.03 3.12 14.02
N PRO A 350 25.52 2.89 12.81
CA PRO A 350 24.82 3.03 11.51
C PRO A 350 24.09 1.76 11.01
N GLU A 351 23.96 0.72 11.84
CA GLU A 351 23.26 -0.49 11.42
C GLU A 351 21.77 -0.19 11.15
N PRO A 352 21.10 -0.83 10.14
CA PRO A 352 19.78 -0.44 9.67
C PRO A 352 18.61 -0.91 10.56
N PHE A 353 18.87 -1.79 11.53
CA PHE A 353 17.84 -2.49 12.28
C PHE A 353 16.91 -1.57 13.08
N GLU A 354 17.48 -0.52 13.72
CA GLU A 354 16.67 0.37 14.55
C GLU A 354 15.62 1.12 13.71
N ARG A 355 15.98 1.50 12.47
CA ARG A 355 15.06 2.13 11.53
C ARG A 355 14.01 1.13 11.01
N LEU A 356 14.44 -0.01 10.49
CA LEU A 356 13.54 -1.05 9.96
C LEU A 356 12.52 -1.51 11.00
N ILE A 357 12.94 -1.71 12.24
CA ILE A 357 12.08 -2.13 13.35
C ILE A 357 11.07 -1.04 13.69
N ARG A 358 11.50 0.24 13.78
CA ARG A 358 10.60 1.35 14.05
C ARG A 358 9.56 1.52 12.95
N ASP A 359 10.01 1.45 11.70
CA ASP A 359 9.15 1.62 10.53
C ASP A 359 8.11 0.49 10.45
N LEU A 360 8.53 -0.77 10.59
CA LEU A 360 7.61 -1.91 10.67
C LEU A 360 6.66 -1.78 11.86
N THR A 361 7.16 -1.49 13.07
CA THR A 361 6.33 -1.36 14.27
C THR A 361 5.22 -0.33 14.07
N MET A 362 5.53 0.81 13.45
CA MET A 362 4.56 1.86 13.15
C MET A 362 3.58 1.42 12.05
N TYR A 363 4.10 0.85 10.96
CA TYR A 363 3.31 0.52 9.79
C TYR A 363 2.36 -0.68 10.01
N LEU A 364 2.72 -1.63 10.87
CA LEU A 364 1.87 -2.76 11.24
C LEU A 364 0.62 -2.36 12.03
N ARG A 365 0.58 -1.15 12.60
CA ARG A 365 -0.61 -0.63 13.32
C ARG A 365 -1.67 -0.01 12.39
N GLN A 366 -1.61 -0.28 11.10
CA GLN A 366 -2.63 0.11 10.12
C GLN A 366 -4.01 -0.47 10.47
N PRO A 367 -5.14 0.16 10.05
CA PRO A 367 -6.30 0.37 10.92
C PRO A 367 -6.93 -0.93 11.44
N ALA A 368 -7.37 -0.88 12.71
CA ALA A 368 -8.26 -1.84 13.38
C ALA A 368 -7.84 -3.33 13.27
N PRO A 369 -6.61 -3.73 13.68
CA PRO A 369 -6.16 -5.12 13.57
C PRO A 369 -7.08 -6.11 14.31
N ASP A 370 -7.51 -5.78 15.52
CA ASP A 370 -8.34 -6.65 16.35
C ASP A 370 -9.74 -6.85 15.73
N ALA A 371 -10.34 -5.77 15.20
CA ALA A 371 -11.63 -5.85 14.52
C ALA A 371 -11.54 -6.68 13.23
N THR A 372 -10.44 -6.59 12.49
CA THR A 372 -10.19 -7.40 11.30
C THR A 372 -10.14 -8.89 11.64
N LEU A 373 -9.40 -9.26 12.69
CA LEU A 373 -9.29 -10.65 13.12
C LEU A 373 -10.63 -11.20 13.66
N ALA A 374 -11.37 -10.39 14.40
CA ALA A 374 -12.73 -10.74 14.87
C ALA A 374 -13.67 -11.00 13.68
N GLY A 375 -13.62 -10.16 12.62
CA GLY A 375 -14.40 -10.35 11.39
C GLY A 375 -14.05 -11.65 10.64
N VAL A 376 -12.79 -12.06 10.61
CA VAL A 376 -12.38 -13.37 10.06
C VAL A 376 -13.04 -14.52 10.84
N GLY A 377 -13.05 -14.43 12.18
CA GLY A 377 -13.70 -15.42 13.04
C GLY A 377 -15.22 -15.46 12.83
N GLU A 378 -15.86 -14.29 12.74
CA GLU A 378 -17.29 -14.16 12.46
C GLU A 378 -17.66 -14.83 11.12
N TYR A 379 -16.92 -14.54 10.05
CA TYR A 379 -17.12 -15.17 8.75
C TYR A 379 -17.01 -16.69 8.84
N SER A 380 -15.97 -17.22 9.47
CA SER A 380 -15.78 -18.67 9.62
C SER A 380 -16.93 -19.34 10.41
N LEU A 381 -17.47 -18.67 11.42
CA LEU A 381 -18.56 -19.18 12.24
C LEU A 381 -19.93 -19.08 11.57
N SER A 382 -20.09 -18.26 10.53
CA SER A 382 -21.37 -18.14 9.80
C SER A 382 -21.64 -19.26 8.81
N TYR A 383 -20.65 -20.12 8.52
CA TYR A 383 -20.78 -21.24 7.60
C TYR A 383 -20.72 -22.59 8.32
N GLN A 384 -21.55 -23.56 7.86
CA GLN A 384 -21.54 -24.96 8.34
C GLN A 384 -20.98 -25.87 7.24
N CYS A 385 -19.74 -25.60 6.83
CA CYS A 385 -19.02 -26.38 5.84
C CYS A 385 -17.64 -26.77 6.37
N ARG A 386 -16.93 -27.64 5.66
CA ARG A 386 -15.54 -27.99 6.01
C ARG A 386 -14.64 -26.79 5.73
N SER A 387 -13.53 -26.70 6.47
CA SER A 387 -12.60 -25.57 6.34
C SER A 387 -11.97 -25.42 4.94
N ASP A 388 -11.82 -26.52 4.19
CA ASP A 388 -11.32 -26.52 2.82
C ASP A 388 -12.38 -26.04 1.79
N GLU A 389 -13.66 -26.17 2.11
CA GLU A 389 -14.78 -25.72 1.29
C GLU A 389 -15.03 -24.22 1.43
N LEU A 390 -14.58 -23.62 2.53
CA LEU A 390 -14.80 -22.20 2.83
C LEU A 390 -14.11 -21.26 1.82
N TRP A 391 -13.02 -21.74 1.19
CA TRP A 391 -12.16 -20.94 0.29
C TRP A 391 -12.15 -21.46 -1.15
N SER A 392 -12.86 -22.55 -1.43
CA SER A 392 -12.97 -23.14 -2.78
C SER A 392 -13.90 -22.36 -3.71
#